data_c56f8b3249ed164042eab0f48a0d6a7f
#
_entry.id   c56f8b3249ed164042eab0f48a0d6a7f
#
_cell.length_a   1.000
_cell.length_b   1.000
_cell.length_c   1.000
_cell.angle_alpha   90.00
_cell.angle_beta   90.00
_cell.angle_gamma   90.00
#
_symmetry.space_group_name_H-M   'P 1'
#
loop_
_entity.id
_entity.type
_entity.pdbx_description
1 polymer ?
#
loop_
_entity_poly.entity_id
_entity_poly.type
_entity_poly.pdbx_seq_one_letter_code
_entity_poly.pdbx_strand_id
1 'polypeptide(L)'
;MTIDDFCDADEILKIQNFTRTQEFMPFQVTTAEGMTTDRNIRSATGAEPTEETARIFGPVRERAAELVNFTINASEPTALLKYEVGEEYKNHFDTAADPESATFGRCFTAVLYINDDFEGGETRFPRLDLGIKPKAGRLALWSNKRPNDTDPHPLSLHAGLPVTAGTKWIATFWIHRGVVGQNAAPAAVSAP
;
A
#
# COMPACT_ATOMS: atom_id res chain seq x y z
N MET A 1 -5.12 11.91 4.67
CA MET A 1 -4.35 12.47 5.81
C MET A 1 -2.92 11.99 5.76
N THR A 2 -2.02 12.67 6.49
CA THR A 2 -0.64 12.19 6.74
C THR A 2 -0.40 12.19 8.24
N ILE A 3 0.33 11.21 8.73
CA ILE A 3 0.72 11.08 10.14
C ILE A 3 2.23 10.88 10.17
N ASP A 4 2.94 11.85 10.72
CA ASP A 4 4.40 11.75 10.92
C ASP A 4 4.67 10.86 12.13
N ASP A 5 5.81 10.19 12.08
CA ASP A 5 6.28 9.29 13.15
C ASP A 5 5.22 8.23 13.52
N PHE A 6 4.43 7.77 12.52
CA PHE A 6 3.45 6.69 12.68
C PHE A 6 4.14 5.37 13.06
N CYS A 7 5.31 5.11 12.51
CA CYS A 7 6.28 4.19 13.05
C CYS A 7 7.37 5.01 13.75
N ASP A 8 7.67 4.67 15.00
CA ASP A 8 8.77 5.30 15.73
C ASP A 8 10.14 4.91 15.15
N ALA A 9 11.20 5.53 15.68
CA ALA A 9 12.55 5.32 15.16
C ALA A 9 13.03 3.84 15.26
N ASP A 10 12.67 3.14 16.31
CA ASP A 10 13.06 1.74 16.50
C ASP A 10 12.27 0.81 15.58
N GLU A 11 10.99 1.08 15.38
CA GLU A 11 10.12 0.30 14.51
C GLU A 11 10.53 0.50 13.03
N ILE A 12 10.78 1.76 12.61
CA ILE A 12 11.20 2.02 11.24
C ILE A 12 12.59 1.46 10.94
N LEU A 13 13.51 1.46 11.91
CA LEU A 13 14.82 0.84 11.75
C LEU A 13 14.71 -0.69 11.54
N LYS A 14 13.83 -1.36 12.28
CA LYS A 14 13.55 -2.80 12.08
C LYS A 14 13.00 -3.07 10.69
N ILE A 15 12.04 -2.25 10.24
CA ILE A 15 11.43 -2.35 8.90
C ILE A 15 12.49 -2.11 7.82
N GLN A 16 13.34 -1.09 7.96
CA GLN A 16 14.42 -0.81 7.00
C GLN A 16 15.42 -1.98 6.91
N ASN A 17 15.83 -2.53 8.05
CA ASN A 17 16.75 -3.67 8.08
C ASN A 17 16.15 -4.90 7.40
N PHE A 18 14.88 -5.20 7.67
CA PHE A 18 14.15 -6.26 6.97
C PHE A 18 14.06 -5.97 5.46
N THR A 19 13.67 -4.75 5.06
CA THR A 19 13.51 -4.36 3.65
C THR A 19 14.80 -4.55 2.85
N ARG A 20 15.96 -4.24 3.45
CA ARG A 20 17.28 -4.41 2.79
C ARG A 20 17.63 -5.87 2.48
N THR A 21 17.04 -6.83 3.17
CA THR A 21 17.29 -8.27 2.95
C THR A 21 16.39 -8.89 1.91
N GLN A 22 15.38 -8.14 1.40
CA GLN A 22 14.40 -8.69 0.47
C GLN A 22 14.91 -8.66 -0.98
N GLU A 23 14.51 -9.68 -1.75
CA GLU A 23 14.66 -9.69 -3.20
C GLU A 23 13.46 -8.98 -3.83
N PHE A 24 13.73 -8.10 -4.81
CA PHE A 24 12.71 -7.32 -5.49
C PHE A 24 12.61 -7.72 -6.97
N MET A 25 11.41 -8.07 -7.40
CA MET A 25 11.09 -8.48 -8.77
C MET A 25 10.09 -7.50 -9.41
N PRO A 26 9.97 -7.45 -10.76
CA PRO A 26 8.99 -6.59 -11.42
C PRO A 26 7.59 -6.77 -10.84
N PHE A 27 6.97 -5.68 -10.37
CA PHE A 27 5.68 -5.74 -9.70
C PHE A 27 4.54 -5.62 -10.70
N GLN A 28 3.52 -6.49 -10.55
CA GLN A 28 2.37 -6.53 -11.43
C GLN A 28 1.41 -5.36 -11.18
N VAL A 29 0.68 -4.97 -12.22
CA VAL A 29 -0.44 -4.03 -12.17
C VAL A 29 -1.70 -4.73 -12.66
N THR A 30 -2.85 -4.31 -12.13
CA THR A 30 -4.16 -4.78 -12.62
C THR A 30 -4.60 -3.86 -13.75
N THR A 31 -4.86 -4.42 -14.92
CA THR A 31 -5.45 -3.74 -16.09
C THR A 31 -6.84 -4.31 -16.38
N ALA A 32 -7.51 -3.77 -17.40
CA ALA A 32 -8.81 -4.31 -17.84
C ALA A 32 -8.69 -5.77 -18.35
N GLU A 33 -7.52 -6.15 -18.86
CA GLU A 33 -7.22 -7.50 -19.38
C GLU A 33 -6.71 -8.47 -18.28
N GLY A 34 -6.57 -7.99 -17.04
CA GLY A 34 -6.09 -8.77 -15.91
C GLY A 34 -4.78 -8.25 -15.32
N MET A 35 -4.09 -9.10 -14.54
CA MET A 35 -2.80 -8.75 -13.96
C MET A 35 -1.68 -8.86 -15.00
N THR A 36 -0.89 -7.81 -15.12
CA THR A 36 0.25 -7.76 -16.05
C THR A 36 1.42 -6.98 -15.48
N THR A 37 2.61 -7.17 -16.03
CA THR A 37 3.78 -6.33 -15.75
C THR A 37 3.92 -5.31 -16.88
N ASP A 38 3.47 -4.08 -16.66
CA ASP A 38 3.64 -2.98 -17.62
C ASP A 38 4.50 -1.87 -16.99
N ARG A 39 5.78 -1.86 -17.34
CA ARG A 39 6.75 -0.88 -16.85
C ARG A 39 6.46 0.55 -17.34
N ASN A 40 5.62 0.73 -18.36
CA ASN A 40 5.17 2.07 -18.79
C ASN A 40 4.09 2.64 -17.86
N ILE A 41 3.41 1.79 -17.09
CA ILE A 41 2.40 2.19 -16.09
C ILE A 41 3.07 2.27 -14.71
N ARG A 42 3.78 1.19 -14.33
CA ARG A 42 4.49 1.07 -13.06
C ARG A 42 5.83 0.40 -13.26
N SER A 43 6.90 1.14 -13.04
CA SER A 43 8.26 0.63 -13.20
C SER A 43 8.87 0.04 -11.92
N ALA A 44 8.21 0.23 -10.76
CA ALA A 44 8.64 -0.30 -9.47
C ALA A 44 8.82 -1.82 -9.45
N THR A 45 9.67 -2.28 -8.55
CA THR A 45 9.79 -3.68 -8.18
C THR A 45 9.12 -3.94 -6.83
N GLY A 46 8.67 -5.17 -6.58
CA GLY A 46 8.05 -5.61 -5.33
C GLY A 46 8.71 -6.86 -4.77
N ALA A 47 8.71 -6.98 -3.45
CA ALA A 47 9.13 -8.21 -2.78
C ALA A 47 7.94 -9.17 -2.67
N GLU A 48 8.22 -10.48 -2.79
CA GLU A 48 7.22 -11.51 -2.53
C GLU A 48 6.74 -11.44 -1.07
N PRO A 49 5.43 -11.44 -0.82
CA PRO A 49 4.92 -11.46 0.52
C PRO A 49 5.17 -12.81 1.19
N THR A 50 5.79 -12.77 2.36
CA THR A 50 6.14 -13.93 3.17
C THR A 50 5.46 -13.86 4.54
N GLU A 51 5.52 -14.96 5.33
CA GLU A 51 5.09 -14.92 6.73
C GLU A 51 5.87 -13.88 7.54
N GLU A 52 7.15 -13.68 7.21
CA GLU A 52 7.96 -12.67 7.86
C GLU A 52 7.52 -11.26 7.50
N THR A 53 7.18 -11.00 6.23
CA THR A 53 6.55 -9.74 5.81
C THR A 53 5.27 -9.48 6.60
N ALA A 54 4.41 -10.49 6.75
CA ALA A 54 3.18 -10.38 7.53
C ALA A 54 3.46 -10.09 9.02
N ARG A 55 4.48 -10.71 9.61
CA ARG A 55 4.90 -10.49 10.99
C ARG A 55 5.45 -9.08 11.23
N ILE A 56 6.25 -8.57 10.32
CA ILE A 56 6.87 -7.24 10.42
C ILE A 56 5.84 -6.13 10.21
N PHE A 57 5.00 -6.23 9.19
CA PHE A 57 4.05 -5.18 8.82
C PHE A 57 2.64 -5.35 9.42
N GLY A 58 2.31 -6.51 9.97
CA GLY A 58 0.99 -6.79 10.57
C GLY A 58 0.56 -5.73 11.57
N PRO A 59 1.35 -5.43 12.62
CA PRO A 59 1.00 -4.41 13.60
C PRO A 59 0.80 -3.00 13.00
N VAL A 60 1.60 -2.64 12.00
CA VAL A 60 1.49 -1.34 11.30
C VAL A 60 0.18 -1.28 10.51
N ARG A 61 -0.17 -2.37 9.79
CA ARG A 61 -1.42 -2.49 9.04
C ARG A 61 -2.64 -2.38 9.94
N GLU A 62 -2.63 -3.07 11.08
CA GLU A 62 -3.73 -3.04 12.06
C GLU A 62 -3.96 -1.63 12.55
N ARG A 63 -2.91 -0.93 13.02
CA ARG A 63 -3.01 0.48 13.43
C ARG A 63 -3.51 1.38 12.29
N ALA A 64 -3.07 1.16 11.05
CA ALA A 64 -3.56 1.94 9.92
C ALA A 64 -5.06 1.71 9.63
N ALA A 65 -5.57 0.49 9.79
CA ALA A 65 -6.99 0.18 9.62
C ALA A 65 -7.85 0.76 10.75
N GLU A 66 -7.35 0.75 11.98
CA GLU A 66 -8.02 1.35 13.15
C GLU A 66 -8.31 2.85 12.94
N LEU A 67 -7.41 3.59 12.25
CA LEU A 67 -7.62 5.02 11.94
C LEU A 67 -8.90 5.30 11.14
N VAL A 68 -9.39 4.31 10.42
CA VAL A 68 -10.59 4.42 9.57
C VAL A 68 -11.74 3.52 10.06
N ASN A 69 -11.64 2.98 11.27
CA ASN A 69 -12.59 2.05 11.88
C ASN A 69 -12.87 0.82 11.00
N PHE A 70 -11.84 0.29 10.36
CA PHE A 70 -11.88 -0.93 9.56
C PHE A 70 -11.04 -2.00 10.23
N THR A 71 -11.43 -3.26 10.03
CA THR A 71 -10.58 -4.41 10.34
C THR A 71 -9.81 -4.81 9.08
N ILE A 72 -8.55 -5.21 9.25
CA ILE A 72 -7.77 -5.71 8.13
C ILE A 72 -8.33 -7.04 7.65
N ASN A 73 -8.65 -7.08 6.37
CA ASN A 73 -8.85 -8.34 5.68
C ASN A 73 -7.48 -8.93 5.34
N ALA A 74 -7.21 -10.14 5.80
CA ALA A 74 -5.98 -10.88 5.51
C ALA A 74 -5.83 -11.26 4.02
N SER A 75 -6.84 -11.01 3.19
CA SER A 75 -6.86 -11.43 1.78
C SER A 75 -5.88 -10.68 0.88
N GLU A 76 -5.41 -9.49 1.26
CA GLU A 76 -4.45 -8.75 0.47
C GLU A 76 -3.17 -8.50 1.28
N PRO A 77 -2.05 -9.16 0.92
CA PRO A 77 -0.80 -9.00 1.65
C PRO A 77 -0.20 -7.60 1.48
N THR A 78 0.74 -7.25 2.35
CA THR A 78 1.51 -6.01 2.24
C THR A 78 2.28 -5.99 0.93
N ALA A 79 2.10 -4.95 0.12
CA ALA A 79 2.94 -4.70 -1.04
C ALA A 79 4.19 -3.91 -0.61
N LEU A 80 5.30 -4.60 -0.46
CA LEU A 80 6.60 -3.99 -0.18
C LEU A 80 7.28 -3.64 -1.51
N LEU A 81 7.54 -2.36 -1.73
CA LEU A 81 7.90 -1.81 -3.04
C LEU A 81 9.19 -1.02 -2.99
N LYS A 82 9.96 -1.15 -4.07
CA LYS A 82 11.21 -0.42 -4.32
C LYS A 82 11.11 0.34 -5.63
N TYR A 83 11.58 1.58 -5.60
CA TYR A 83 11.72 2.45 -6.77
C TYR A 83 13.16 2.93 -6.86
N GLU A 84 13.81 2.64 -7.97
CA GLU A 84 15.13 3.16 -8.34
C GLU A 84 15.00 4.47 -9.10
N VAL A 85 16.13 5.14 -9.39
CA VAL A 85 16.15 6.40 -10.16
C VAL A 85 15.43 6.23 -11.50
N GLY A 86 14.50 7.15 -11.78
CA GLY A 86 13.66 7.17 -12.97
C GLY A 86 12.40 6.30 -12.84
N GLU A 87 12.27 5.47 -11.80
CA GLU A 87 11.08 4.64 -11.60
C GLU A 87 9.94 5.44 -10.99
N GLU A 88 8.73 5.13 -11.46
CA GLU A 88 7.49 5.84 -11.14
C GLU A 88 6.28 4.90 -11.12
N TYR A 89 5.16 5.39 -10.65
CA TYR A 89 3.84 4.82 -10.89
C TYR A 89 2.92 5.93 -11.39
N LYS A 90 2.50 5.85 -12.65
CA LYS A 90 1.67 6.87 -13.29
C LYS A 90 0.32 7.03 -12.63
N ASN A 91 -0.42 8.08 -13.03
CA ASN A 91 -1.76 8.36 -12.50
C ASN A 91 -2.67 7.13 -12.60
N HIS A 92 -3.18 6.70 -11.45
CA HIS A 92 -4.05 5.53 -11.33
C HIS A 92 -5.04 5.68 -10.18
N PHE A 93 -6.02 4.79 -10.15
CA PHE A 93 -6.86 4.51 -8.99
C PHE A 93 -6.47 3.16 -8.40
N ASP A 94 -6.46 3.05 -7.08
CA ASP A 94 -6.18 1.78 -6.40
C ASP A 94 -7.36 0.81 -6.40
N THR A 95 -8.56 1.29 -6.70
CA THR A 95 -9.79 0.49 -6.74
C THR A 95 -10.44 0.55 -8.11
N ALA A 96 -11.09 -0.53 -8.51
CA ALA A 96 -11.90 -0.59 -9.73
C ALA A 96 -13.39 -0.32 -9.44
N ALA A 97 -14.14 0.07 -10.49
CA ALA A 97 -15.60 0.13 -10.47
C ALA A 97 -16.23 -1.26 -10.69
N ASP A 98 -15.55 -2.13 -11.43
CA ASP A 98 -16.02 -3.47 -11.77
C ASP A 98 -15.94 -4.39 -10.54
N PRO A 99 -17.08 -4.96 -10.08
CA PRO A 99 -17.13 -5.91 -8.95
C PRO A 99 -16.28 -7.18 -9.15
N GLU A 100 -16.04 -7.59 -10.38
CA GLU A 100 -15.22 -8.76 -10.71
C GLU A 100 -13.71 -8.46 -10.66
N SER A 101 -13.34 -7.18 -10.56
CA SER A 101 -11.93 -6.80 -10.43
C SER A 101 -11.37 -7.15 -9.04
N ALA A 102 -10.16 -7.70 -9.02
CA ALA A 102 -9.43 -8.01 -7.78
C ALA A 102 -9.23 -6.77 -6.87
N THR A 103 -9.29 -5.56 -7.41
CA THR A 103 -9.10 -4.32 -6.67
C THR A 103 -10.40 -3.65 -6.22
N PHE A 104 -11.57 -4.19 -6.58
CA PHE A 104 -12.89 -3.59 -6.30
C PHE A 104 -13.12 -3.32 -4.81
N GLY A 105 -12.65 -4.21 -3.94
CA GLY A 105 -12.86 -4.13 -2.49
C GLY A 105 -11.99 -3.11 -1.74
N ARG A 106 -11.01 -2.47 -2.39
CA ARG A 106 -10.07 -1.54 -1.76
C ARG A 106 -10.75 -0.22 -1.39
N CYS A 107 -11.17 -0.08 -0.14
CA CYS A 107 -11.86 1.13 0.36
C CYS A 107 -10.89 2.24 0.72
N PHE A 108 -9.75 1.89 1.30
CA PHE A 108 -8.69 2.83 1.66
C PHE A 108 -7.34 2.29 1.21
N THR A 109 -6.42 3.21 0.98
CA THR A 109 -4.99 2.92 0.81
C THR A 109 -4.20 3.64 1.87
N ALA A 110 -3.30 2.91 2.51
CA ALA A 110 -2.29 3.45 3.39
C ALA A 110 -0.90 3.15 2.85
N VAL A 111 -0.04 4.16 2.75
CA VAL A 111 1.36 4.05 2.33
C VAL A 111 2.25 4.46 3.46
N LEU A 112 3.08 3.52 3.94
CA LEU A 112 4.18 3.80 4.85
C LEU A 112 5.43 4.11 4.04
N TYR A 113 6.02 5.28 4.23
CA TYR A 113 7.34 5.61 3.70
C TYR A 113 8.40 5.01 4.63
N ILE A 114 9.21 4.09 4.08
CA ILE A 114 10.19 3.33 4.87
C ILE A 114 11.48 4.12 5.03
N ASN A 115 11.84 4.92 4.02
CA ASN A 115 13.04 5.77 4.05
C ASN A 115 12.77 7.15 3.44
N ASP A 116 13.70 8.07 3.57
CA ASP A 116 13.68 9.42 3.01
C ASP A 116 15.06 9.91 2.56
N ASP A 117 16.05 9.01 2.48
CA ASP A 117 17.39 9.24 1.98
C ASP A 117 17.48 9.14 0.44
N PHE A 118 16.51 9.76 -0.25
CA PHE A 118 16.42 9.85 -1.71
C PHE A 118 15.76 11.19 -2.12
N GLU A 119 15.75 11.49 -3.42
CA GLU A 119 15.10 12.69 -3.95
C GLU A 119 13.97 12.33 -4.92
N GLY A 120 12.98 13.20 -5.03
CA GLY A 120 11.77 12.95 -5.83
C GLY A 120 10.81 11.97 -5.15
N GLY A 121 10.14 11.15 -5.92
CA GLY A 121 9.31 10.05 -5.43
C GLY A 121 8.08 10.47 -4.60
N GLU A 122 7.60 11.72 -4.69
CA GLU A 122 6.41 12.20 -3.99
C GLU A 122 5.16 11.41 -4.42
N THR A 123 4.19 11.24 -3.52
CA THR A 123 2.85 10.80 -3.89
C THR A 123 2.02 12.02 -4.28
N ARG A 124 1.63 12.13 -5.55
CA ARG A 124 0.93 13.28 -6.12
C ARG A 124 -0.54 12.98 -6.37
N PHE A 125 -1.41 13.88 -5.91
CA PHE A 125 -2.84 13.89 -6.20
C PHE A 125 -3.15 15.06 -7.14
N PRO A 126 -3.16 14.85 -8.47
CA PRO A 126 -3.23 15.95 -9.43
C PRO A 126 -4.54 16.73 -9.38
N ARG A 127 -5.66 16.09 -9.01
CA ARG A 127 -6.97 16.73 -8.89
C ARG A 127 -7.15 17.55 -7.60
N LEU A 128 -6.22 17.41 -6.65
CA LEU A 128 -6.20 18.17 -5.39
C LEU A 128 -5.07 19.20 -5.37
N ASP A 129 -4.23 19.21 -6.41
CA ASP A 129 -2.96 19.95 -6.42
C ASP A 129 -2.09 19.68 -5.17
N LEU A 130 -2.12 18.43 -4.68
CA LEU A 130 -1.47 18.00 -3.45
C LEU A 130 -0.33 17.05 -3.73
N GLY A 131 0.86 17.32 -3.18
CA GLY A 131 2.00 16.42 -3.12
C GLY A 131 2.30 16.01 -1.68
N ILE A 132 2.50 14.72 -1.44
CA ILE A 132 2.95 14.19 -0.15
C ILE A 132 4.43 13.82 -0.30
N LYS A 133 5.29 14.56 0.41
CA LYS A 133 6.72 14.28 0.46
C LYS A 133 6.98 13.04 1.32
N PRO A 134 7.83 12.11 0.85
CA PRO A 134 8.31 11.02 1.68
C PRO A 134 9.02 11.53 2.95
N LYS A 135 8.79 10.83 4.05
CA LYS A 135 9.51 10.96 5.32
C LYS A 135 9.51 9.59 5.99
N ALA A 136 10.65 9.11 6.42
CA ALA A 136 10.75 7.81 7.11
C ALA A 136 9.78 7.74 8.30
N GLY A 137 9.01 6.66 8.41
CA GLY A 137 7.98 6.48 9.45
C GLY A 137 6.66 7.24 9.22
N ARG A 138 6.54 8.06 8.15
CA ARG A 138 5.27 8.73 7.79
C ARG A 138 4.29 7.75 7.16
N LEU A 139 3.04 7.79 7.61
CA LEU A 139 1.91 7.15 6.93
C LEU A 139 1.13 8.19 6.13
N ALA A 140 0.85 7.89 4.87
CA ALA A 140 -0.16 8.58 4.06
C ALA A 140 -1.38 7.68 3.91
N LEU A 141 -2.59 8.19 4.19
CA LEU A 141 -3.83 7.43 4.18
C LEU A 141 -4.93 8.21 3.45
N TRP A 142 -5.62 7.56 2.51
CA TRP A 142 -6.73 8.16 1.77
C TRP A 142 -7.83 7.17 1.46
N SER A 143 -9.04 7.69 1.22
CA SER A 143 -10.19 6.90 0.78
C SER A 143 -10.17 6.71 -0.73
N ASN A 144 -10.36 5.47 -1.19
CA ASN A 144 -10.47 5.13 -2.60
C ASN A 144 -11.90 5.25 -3.13
N LYS A 145 -12.90 5.16 -2.23
CA LYS A 145 -14.33 5.23 -2.55
C LYS A 145 -15.05 6.09 -1.52
N ARG A 146 -16.17 6.71 -1.91
CA ARG A 146 -17.13 7.25 -0.96
C ARG A 146 -17.90 6.11 -0.28
N PRO A 147 -18.47 6.34 0.91
CA PRO A 147 -19.37 5.37 1.51
C PRO A 147 -20.50 5.02 0.53
N ASN A 148 -20.71 3.72 0.31
CA ASN A 148 -21.74 3.15 -0.58
C ASN A 148 -21.54 3.35 -2.11
N ASP A 149 -20.46 4.01 -2.55
CA ASP A 149 -20.13 4.10 -3.98
C ASP A 149 -19.43 2.81 -4.46
N THR A 150 -19.71 2.43 -5.70
CA THR A 150 -18.97 1.38 -6.42
C THR A 150 -17.77 1.98 -7.15
N ASP A 151 -17.90 3.20 -7.64
CA ASP A 151 -16.89 3.88 -8.44
C ASP A 151 -15.72 4.41 -7.58
N PRO A 152 -14.52 4.49 -8.15
CA PRO A 152 -13.40 5.18 -7.53
C PRO A 152 -13.73 6.64 -7.22
N HIS A 153 -13.34 7.10 -6.05
CA HIS A 153 -13.49 8.53 -5.71
C HIS A 153 -12.61 9.37 -6.65
N PRO A 154 -13.17 10.34 -7.40
CA PRO A 154 -12.40 11.08 -8.40
C PRO A 154 -11.13 11.74 -7.85
N LEU A 155 -11.16 12.20 -6.59
CA LEU A 155 -10.01 12.86 -5.95
C LEU A 155 -8.97 11.88 -5.41
N SER A 156 -9.22 10.56 -5.47
CA SER A 156 -8.22 9.55 -5.13
C SER A 156 -7.28 9.20 -6.30
N LEU A 157 -7.47 9.80 -7.48
CA LEU A 157 -6.51 9.70 -8.57
C LEU A 157 -5.15 10.19 -8.09
N HIS A 158 -4.12 9.33 -8.15
CA HIS A 158 -2.80 9.67 -7.66
C HIS A 158 -1.69 9.02 -8.47
N ALA A 159 -0.45 9.47 -8.25
CA ALA A 159 0.76 8.94 -8.85
C ALA A 159 1.89 8.88 -7.82
N GLY A 160 2.80 7.96 -7.99
CA GLY A 160 4.14 8.02 -7.40
C GLY A 160 5.08 8.66 -8.40
N LEU A 161 5.51 9.91 -8.14
CA LEU A 161 6.41 10.63 -9.04
C LEU A 161 7.77 9.94 -9.17
N PRO A 162 8.53 10.18 -10.24
CA PRO A 162 9.85 9.59 -10.43
C PRO A 162 10.79 9.88 -9.27
N VAL A 163 11.57 8.87 -8.88
CA VAL A 163 12.75 9.07 -8.02
C VAL A 163 13.85 9.72 -8.85
N THR A 164 14.46 10.77 -8.33
CA THR A 164 15.51 11.53 -9.06
C THR A 164 16.92 11.24 -8.56
N ALA A 165 17.06 10.78 -7.31
CA ALA A 165 18.31 10.29 -6.74
C ALA A 165 18.03 9.30 -5.61
N GLY A 166 18.90 8.33 -5.41
CA GLY A 166 18.79 7.29 -4.37
C GLY A 166 17.77 6.22 -4.69
N THR A 167 17.28 5.54 -3.65
CA THR A 167 16.32 4.43 -3.76
C THR A 167 15.18 4.67 -2.77
N LYS A 168 13.94 4.61 -3.23
CA LYS A 168 12.74 4.76 -2.40
C LYS A 168 12.16 3.40 -2.04
N TRP A 169 11.85 3.19 -0.75
CA TRP A 169 11.09 2.04 -0.26
C TRP A 169 9.78 2.47 0.39
N ILE A 170 8.70 1.79 0.04
CA ILE A 170 7.38 1.96 0.68
C ILE A 170 6.73 0.62 0.96
N ALA A 171 5.84 0.59 1.94
CA ALA A 171 4.87 -0.48 2.11
C ALA A 171 3.47 0.07 1.86
N THR A 172 2.70 -0.59 0.98
CA THR A 172 1.32 -0.24 0.69
C THR A 172 0.37 -1.25 1.33
N PHE A 173 -0.63 -0.75 2.03
CA PHE A 173 -1.68 -1.51 2.66
C PHE A 173 -3.02 -1.13 2.03
N TRP A 174 -3.65 -2.06 1.32
CA TRP A 174 -5.00 -1.88 0.81
C TRP A 174 -5.99 -2.41 1.83
N ILE A 175 -6.84 -1.51 2.34
CA ILE A 175 -7.81 -1.79 3.40
C ILE A 175 -9.16 -2.02 2.74
N HIS A 176 -9.68 -3.23 2.90
CA HIS A 176 -10.95 -3.68 2.33
C HIS A 176 -12.08 -3.52 3.34
N ARG A 177 -13.30 -3.28 2.85
CA ARG A 177 -14.49 -3.38 3.69
C ARG A 177 -14.62 -4.82 4.17
N GLY A 178 -14.52 -5.05 5.47
CA GLY A 178 -14.86 -6.34 6.06
C GLY A 178 -16.31 -6.71 5.71
N VAL A 179 -16.56 -7.92 5.23
CA VAL A 179 -17.93 -8.44 5.16
C VAL A 179 -18.37 -8.65 6.61
N VAL A 180 -19.30 -7.81 7.08
CA VAL A 180 -19.93 -7.99 8.39
C VAL A 180 -20.63 -9.36 8.36
N GLY A 181 -20.06 -10.38 9.03
CA GLY A 181 -20.68 -11.70 9.14
C GLY A 181 -19.79 -12.92 8.86
N GLN A 182 -18.52 -12.75 8.43
CA GLN A 182 -17.57 -13.86 8.41
C GLN A 182 -16.56 -13.72 9.56
N ASN A 183 -17.05 -13.87 10.80
CA ASN A 183 -16.18 -14.30 11.88
C ASN A 183 -15.69 -15.69 11.51
N ALA A 184 -14.41 -15.84 11.20
CA ALA A 184 -13.77 -17.14 11.21
C ALA A 184 -14.03 -17.75 12.60
N ALA A 185 -14.79 -18.83 12.63
CA ALA A 185 -14.94 -19.61 13.84
C ALA A 185 -13.52 -19.98 14.33
N PRO A 186 -13.23 -19.86 15.64
CA PRO A 186 -11.95 -20.31 16.16
C PRO A 186 -11.80 -21.79 15.80
N ALA A 187 -10.66 -22.16 15.24
CA ALA A 187 -10.31 -23.54 14.95
C ALA A 187 -10.59 -24.37 16.22
N ALA A 188 -11.46 -25.36 16.09
CA ALA A 188 -11.75 -26.28 17.17
C ALA A 188 -10.43 -26.96 17.57
N VAL A 189 -9.94 -26.66 18.76
CA VAL A 189 -8.88 -27.42 19.41
C VAL A 189 -9.49 -28.78 19.73
N SER A 190 -9.15 -29.79 18.96
CA SER A 190 -9.42 -31.17 19.32
C SER A 190 -8.56 -31.49 20.54
N ALA A 191 -9.20 -31.63 21.67
CA ALA A 191 -8.57 -32.17 22.87
C ALA A 191 -8.32 -33.69 22.70
N PRO A 192 -7.34 -34.24 23.42
CA PRO A 192 -6.77 -35.57 23.25
C PRO A 192 -7.72 -36.72 23.52
#